data_475bb06bc1a6942207038663456dc92c
#
_entry.id   475bb06bc1a6942207038663456dc92c
#
_cell.length_a   1.000
_cell.length_b   1.000
_cell.length_c   1.000
_cell.angle_alpha   90.00
_cell.angle_beta   90.00
_cell.angle_gamma   90.00
#
_symmetry.space_group_name_H-M   'P 1'
#
loop_
_entity.id
_entity.type
_entity.pdbx_description
1 polymer ?
#
loop_
_entity_poly.entity_id
_entity_poly.type
_entity_poly.pdbx_seq_one_letter_code
_entity_poly.pdbx_strand_id
1 'polypeptide(L)'
;MPNVRIFMSFDRDNDEDLHDLLLEQSRAQCSGFEISARSETATMTDRWDEKVRRQISAVDEVIVICGEHTASSVRVKAELRIAQEEQKPYFLLWGRRERMCTRPAGSRRDDSMYSWTWEILQDQIVSTLRNARPREVAERYKRA
;
A
#
# COMPACT_ATOMS: atom_id res chain seq x y z
N MET A 1 -14.23 -7.08 -15.64
CA MET A 1 -12.83 -7.10 -15.17
C MET A 1 -12.78 -7.22 -13.67
N PRO A 2 -11.96 -8.13 -13.12
CA PRO A 2 -11.81 -8.16 -11.66
C PRO A 2 -11.17 -6.88 -11.16
N ASN A 3 -11.63 -6.41 -10.01
CA ASN A 3 -11.03 -5.24 -9.38
C ASN A 3 -9.61 -5.55 -8.89
N VAL A 4 -8.76 -4.53 -8.90
CA VAL A 4 -7.44 -4.61 -8.29
C VAL A 4 -7.62 -4.74 -6.78
N ARG A 5 -7.01 -5.77 -6.19
CA ARG A 5 -7.10 -6.02 -4.75
C ARG A 5 -5.94 -5.33 -4.05
N ILE A 6 -6.24 -4.59 -3.00
CA ILE A 6 -5.28 -3.71 -2.33
C ILE A 6 -5.20 -4.03 -0.85
N PHE A 7 -3.97 -4.08 -0.33
CA PHE A 7 -3.69 -4.03 1.11
C PHE A 7 -3.39 -2.58 1.46
N MET A 8 -4.11 -2.04 2.44
CA MET A 8 -3.95 -0.65 2.86
C MET A 8 -3.13 -0.60 4.15
N SER A 9 -1.93 -0.04 4.07
CA SER A 9 -1.04 0.14 5.19
C SER A 9 -1.13 1.58 5.70
N PHE A 10 -1.37 1.78 6.99
CA PHE A 10 -1.52 3.11 7.57
C PHE A 10 -1.31 3.06 9.08
N ASP A 11 -1.04 4.23 9.66
CA ASP A 11 -0.92 4.39 11.11
C ASP A 11 -2.32 4.43 11.74
N ARG A 12 -2.73 3.34 12.35
CA ARG A 12 -4.09 3.23 12.90
C ARG A 12 -4.36 4.22 14.04
N ASP A 13 -3.34 4.57 14.80
CA ASP A 13 -3.52 5.46 15.94
C ASP A 13 -3.84 6.89 15.51
N ASN A 14 -3.36 7.32 14.34
CA ASN A 14 -3.46 8.71 13.90
C ASN A 14 -4.25 8.91 12.59
N ASP A 15 -4.34 7.89 11.73
CA ASP A 15 -4.81 8.06 10.35
C ASP A 15 -6.02 7.18 9.97
N GLU A 16 -6.80 6.73 10.96
CA GLU A 16 -7.98 5.90 10.67
C GLU A 16 -9.02 6.62 9.81
N ASP A 17 -9.13 7.94 9.96
CA ASP A 17 -10.01 8.74 9.12
C ASP A 17 -9.62 8.68 7.63
N LEU A 18 -8.32 8.61 7.36
CA LEU A 18 -7.82 8.48 5.98
C LEU A 18 -8.14 7.10 5.40
N HIS A 19 -8.05 6.06 6.23
CA HIS A 19 -8.49 4.72 5.86
C HIS A 19 -9.95 4.71 5.43
N ASP A 20 -10.80 5.34 6.26
CA ASP A 20 -12.24 5.38 6.00
C ASP A 20 -12.55 6.10 4.69
N LEU A 21 -11.82 7.18 4.40
CA LEU A 21 -11.97 7.92 3.15
C LEU A 21 -11.60 7.07 1.92
N LEU A 22 -10.46 6.36 1.99
CA LEU A 22 -10.05 5.51 0.87
C LEU A 22 -11.01 4.34 0.68
N LEU A 23 -11.48 3.75 1.77
CA LEU A 23 -12.46 2.68 1.71
C LEU A 23 -13.75 3.14 1.04
N GLU A 24 -14.22 4.34 1.37
CA GLU A 24 -15.40 4.93 0.74
C GLU A 24 -15.18 5.14 -0.77
N GLN A 25 -14.01 5.65 -1.14
CA GLN A 25 -13.66 5.84 -2.55
C GLN A 25 -13.61 4.50 -3.31
N SER A 26 -13.14 3.44 -2.65
CA SER A 26 -13.07 2.10 -3.29
C SER A 26 -14.46 1.56 -3.62
N ARG A 27 -15.47 1.99 -2.89
CA ARG A 27 -16.87 1.57 -3.10
C ARG A 27 -17.58 2.40 -4.15
N ALA A 28 -16.97 3.47 -4.64
CA ALA A 28 -17.56 4.28 -5.71
C ALA A 28 -17.71 3.46 -6.98
N GLN A 29 -18.77 3.75 -7.73
CA GLN A 29 -19.04 3.05 -8.98
C GLN A 29 -17.86 3.17 -9.94
N CYS A 30 -17.44 2.04 -10.50
CA CYS A 30 -16.32 1.99 -11.45
C CYS A 30 -14.98 2.41 -10.87
N SER A 31 -14.77 2.21 -9.56
CA SER A 31 -13.50 2.54 -8.93
C SER A 31 -12.33 1.71 -9.51
N GLY A 32 -12.59 0.46 -9.90
CA GLY A 32 -11.58 -0.44 -10.44
C GLY A 32 -10.70 -1.09 -9.37
N PHE A 33 -10.90 -0.79 -8.10
CA PHE A 33 -10.12 -1.38 -7.01
C PHE A 33 -10.98 -1.66 -5.79
N GLU A 34 -10.50 -2.58 -4.95
CA GLU A 34 -11.14 -2.91 -3.67
C GLU A 34 -10.08 -3.05 -2.58
N ILE A 35 -10.46 -2.71 -1.35
CA ILE A 35 -9.59 -2.89 -0.19
C ILE A 35 -9.88 -4.27 0.40
N SER A 36 -8.98 -5.22 0.14
CA SER A 36 -9.13 -6.62 0.57
C SER A 36 -8.58 -6.86 1.97
N ALA A 37 -7.60 -6.05 2.38
CA ALA A 37 -6.98 -6.15 3.69
C ALA A 37 -6.40 -4.81 4.10
N ARG A 38 -6.14 -4.64 5.39
CA ARG A 38 -5.67 -3.37 5.95
C ARG A 38 -4.87 -3.61 7.22
N SER A 39 -4.13 -2.59 7.65
CA SER A 39 -3.47 -2.58 8.95
C SER A 39 -4.48 -2.85 10.07
N GLU A 40 -4.11 -3.71 11.00
CA GLU A 40 -4.97 -4.09 12.13
C GLU A 40 -4.32 -3.72 13.46
N THR A 41 -5.13 -3.67 14.53
CA THR A 41 -4.65 -3.32 15.87
C THR A 41 -4.05 -4.51 16.65
N ALA A 42 -4.05 -5.70 16.08
CA ALA A 42 -3.53 -6.89 16.73
C ALA A 42 -2.07 -6.72 17.15
N THR A 43 -1.70 -7.34 18.29
CA THR A 43 -0.31 -7.30 18.77
C THR A 43 0.64 -7.94 17.76
N MET A 44 1.80 -7.30 17.56
CA MET A 44 2.81 -7.77 16.59
C MET A 44 3.59 -8.96 17.17
N THR A 45 3.05 -10.14 16.95
CA THR A 45 3.66 -11.43 17.30
C THR A 45 4.12 -12.15 16.03
N ASP A 46 4.73 -13.31 16.15
CA ASP A 46 5.06 -14.14 14.98
C ASP A 46 3.81 -14.49 14.16
N ARG A 47 2.68 -14.72 14.85
CA ARG A 47 1.40 -14.98 14.19
C ARG A 47 0.89 -13.78 13.40
N TRP A 48 1.12 -12.57 13.93
CA TRP A 48 0.78 -11.34 13.22
C TRP A 48 1.58 -11.24 11.92
N ASP A 49 2.89 -11.48 11.99
CA ASP A 49 3.77 -11.42 10.82
C ASP A 49 3.32 -12.41 9.74
N GLU A 50 3.04 -13.64 10.11
CA GLU A 50 2.54 -14.67 9.18
C GLU A 50 1.20 -14.27 8.56
N LYS A 51 0.29 -13.73 9.36
CA LYS A 51 -1.03 -13.31 8.90
C LYS A 51 -0.92 -12.17 7.88
N VAL A 52 -0.13 -11.16 8.21
CA VAL A 52 0.06 -10.00 7.31
C VAL A 52 0.74 -10.45 6.02
N ARG A 53 1.72 -11.32 6.12
CA ARG A 53 2.42 -11.86 4.93
C ARG A 53 1.45 -12.57 4.00
N ARG A 54 0.55 -13.38 4.55
CA ARG A 54 -0.49 -14.04 3.73
C ARG A 54 -1.45 -13.03 3.10
N GLN A 55 -1.84 -12.01 3.86
CA GLN A 55 -2.74 -10.96 3.34
C GLN A 55 -2.08 -10.17 2.21
N ILE A 56 -0.83 -9.80 2.38
CA ILE A 56 -0.07 -9.06 1.35
C ILE A 56 0.17 -9.93 0.13
N SER A 57 0.49 -11.21 0.32
CA SER A 57 0.67 -12.13 -0.81
C SER A 57 -0.60 -12.33 -1.62
N ALA A 58 -1.77 -12.18 -0.99
CA ALA A 58 -3.06 -12.41 -1.64
C ALA A 58 -3.59 -11.21 -2.41
N VAL A 59 -3.01 -10.02 -2.23
CA VAL A 59 -3.46 -8.81 -2.94
C VAL A 59 -2.60 -8.55 -4.18
N ASP A 60 -3.04 -7.61 -5.01
CA ASP A 60 -2.31 -7.24 -6.22
C ASP A 60 -1.27 -6.16 -5.96
N GLU A 61 -1.55 -5.24 -5.04
CA GLU A 61 -0.61 -4.20 -4.65
C GLU A 61 -0.92 -3.64 -3.27
N VAL A 62 0.04 -2.87 -2.72
CA VAL A 62 -0.06 -2.25 -1.42
C VAL A 62 -0.08 -0.73 -1.58
N ILE A 63 -1.00 -0.06 -0.89
CA ILE A 63 -0.99 1.40 -0.79
C ILE A 63 -0.61 1.75 0.66
N VAL A 64 0.44 2.57 0.82
CA VAL A 64 0.82 3.10 2.13
C VAL A 64 0.31 4.53 2.22
N ILE A 65 -0.67 4.75 3.10
CA ILE A 65 -1.18 6.10 3.35
C ILE A 65 -0.24 6.78 4.35
N CYS A 66 0.35 7.89 3.94
CA CYS A 66 1.31 8.61 4.76
C CYS A 66 0.66 9.81 5.42
N GLY A 67 0.72 9.87 6.75
CA GLY A 67 0.30 10.99 7.56
C GLY A 67 1.50 11.63 8.26
N GLU A 68 1.23 12.47 9.25
CA GLU A 68 2.28 13.20 9.95
C GLU A 68 3.20 12.29 10.79
N HIS A 69 2.67 11.15 11.26
CA HIS A 69 3.37 10.25 12.18
C HIS A 69 3.77 8.91 11.56
N THR A 70 3.63 8.77 10.25
CA THR A 70 3.91 7.49 9.57
C THR A 70 5.35 7.04 9.74
N ALA A 71 6.31 7.97 9.76
CA ALA A 71 7.73 7.63 9.96
C ALA A 71 7.99 6.95 11.31
N SER A 72 7.15 7.19 12.32
CA SER A 72 7.29 6.59 13.66
C SER A 72 6.51 5.30 13.81
N SER A 73 5.70 4.90 12.83
CA SER A 73 4.86 3.74 12.95
C SER A 73 5.65 2.45 12.73
N VAL A 74 5.82 1.69 13.80
CA VAL A 74 6.51 0.39 13.76
C VAL A 74 5.73 -0.59 12.88
N ARG A 75 4.40 -0.55 12.95
CA ARG A 75 3.53 -1.44 12.19
C ARG A 75 3.62 -1.18 10.68
N VAL A 76 3.55 0.09 10.27
CA VAL A 76 3.68 0.45 8.86
C VAL A 76 5.07 0.05 8.33
N LYS A 77 6.10 0.27 9.12
CA LYS A 77 7.46 -0.16 8.77
C LYS A 77 7.52 -1.67 8.51
N ALA A 78 6.89 -2.46 9.38
CA ALA A 78 6.89 -3.92 9.25
C ALA A 78 6.07 -4.37 8.03
N GLU A 79 4.92 -3.74 7.79
CA GLU A 79 4.08 -4.06 6.63
C GLU A 79 4.78 -3.72 5.32
N LEU A 80 5.46 -2.59 5.27
CA LEU A 80 6.24 -2.21 4.08
C LEU A 80 7.39 -3.18 3.83
N ARG A 81 8.10 -3.58 4.89
CA ARG A 81 9.16 -4.59 4.77
C ARG A 81 8.63 -5.89 4.18
N ILE A 82 7.47 -6.36 4.66
CA ILE A 82 6.85 -7.58 4.14
C ILE A 82 6.50 -7.42 2.66
N ALA A 83 5.93 -6.27 2.27
CA ALA A 83 5.62 -6.00 0.87
C ALA A 83 6.87 -6.06 -0.01
N GLN A 84 7.98 -5.49 0.47
CA GLN A 84 9.25 -5.52 -0.25
C GLN A 84 9.81 -6.95 -0.35
N GLU A 85 9.75 -7.72 0.73
CA GLU A 85 10.22 -9.12 0.76
C GLU A 85 9.40 -10.01 -0.17
N GLU A 86 8.09 -9.79 -0.22
CA GLU A 86 7.20 -10.53 -1.11
C GLU A 86 7.22 -10.00 -2.55
N GLN A 87 8.04 -8.99 -2.83
CA GLN A 87 8.15 -8.35 -4.14
C GLN A 87 6.81 -7.84 -4.65
N LYS A 88 5.96 -7.35 -3.74
CA LYS A 88 4.65 -6.83 -4.07
C LYS A 88 4.76 -5.37 -4.50
N PRO A 89 4.13 -4.98 -5.61
CA PRO A 89 4.11 -3.57 -6.01
C PRO A 89 3.46 -2.71 -4.94
N TYR A 90 4.00 -1.53 -4.70
CA TYR A 90 3.42 -0.59 -3.75
C TYR A 90 3.71 0.85 -4.15
N PHE A 91 2.94 1.78 -3.59
CA PHE A 91 3.25 3.19 -3.68
C PHE A 91 2.81 3.91 -2.39
N LEU A 92 3.37 5.10 -2.20
CA LEU A 92 3.08 5.94 -1.04
C LEU A 92 2.08 7.02 -1.45
N LEU A 93 1.10 7.28 -0.59
CA LEU A 93 0.03 8.24 -0.84
C LEU A 93 0.08 9.34 0.21
N TRP A 94 0.12 10.61 -0.22
CA TRP A 94 0.12 11.77 0.67
C TRP A 94 -1.28 11.93 1.27
N GLY A 95 -1.44 11.58 2.55
CA GLY A 95 -2.75 11.46 3.16
C GLY A 95 -3.40 12.78 3.57
N ARG A 96 -2.60 13.78 3.96
CA ARG A 96 -3.13 15.05 4.49
C ARG A 96 -2.59 16.22 3.70
N ARG A 97 -3.44 16.82 2.88
CA ARG A 97 -3.06 17.83 1.90
C ARG A 97 -2.31 19.03 2.48
N GLU A 98 -2.70 19.48 3.66
CA GLU A 98 -2.14 20.70 4.29
C GLU A 98 -1.19 20.39 5.44
N ARG A 99 -0.72 19.14 5.54
CA ARG A 99 0.18 18.72 6.61
C ARG A 99 1.47 18.17 6.04
N MET A 100 2.52 18.20 6.84
CA MET A 100 3.77 17.58 6.46
C MET A 100 3.69 16.08 6.75
N CYS A 101 3.32 15.31 5.73
CA CYS A 101 3.28 13.87 5.84
C CYS A 101 4.69 13.30 5.76
N THR A 102 4.96 12.25 6.53
CA THR A 102 6.28 11.64 6.58
C THR A 102 6.28 10.29 5.88
N ARG A 103 7.44 9.93 5.36
CA ARG A 103 7.64 8.64 4.68
C ARG A 103 7.78 7.55 5.74
N PRO A 104 7.27 6.34 5.48
CA PRO A 104 7.47 5.24 6.42
C PRO A 104 8.95 4.89 6.51
N ALA A 105 9.37 4.47 7.70
CA ALA A 105 10.71 3.92 7.87
C ALA A 105 10.86 2.68 6.98
N GLY A 106 11.99 2.54 6.31
CA GLY A 106 12.22 1.43 5.38
C GLY A 106 11.81 1.73 3.95
N SER A 107 11.21 2.89 3.66
CA SER A 107 10.95 3.29 2.28
C SER A 107 12.27 3.48 1.53
N ARG A 108 12.26 3.22 0.23
CA ARG A 108 13.45 3.35 -0.62
C ARG A 108 13.59 4.79 -1.10
N ARG A 109 14.82 5.16 -1.45
CA ARG A 109 15.14 6.51 -1.91
C ARG A 109 14.30 6.94 -3.11
N ASP A 110 14.03 6.00 -4.02
CA ASP A 110 13.27 6.24 -5.25
C ASP A 110 11.77 6.05 -5.09
N ASP A 111 11.29 5.68 -3.90
CA ASP A 111 9.86 5.61 -3.64
C ASP A 111 9.28 7.02 -3.62
N SER A 112 8.30 7.27 -4.50
CA SER A 112 7.63 8.56 -4.58
C SER A 112 6.36 8.56 -3.73
N MET A 113 6.05 9.71 -3.14
CA MET A 113 4.80 9.93 -2.42
C MET A 113 3.89 10.78 -3.30
N TYR A 114 2.76 10.19 -3.72
CA TYR A 114 1.84 10.81 -4.67
C TYR A 114 0.75 11.60 -3.99
N SER A 115 0.37 12.73 -4.58
CA SER A 115 -0.77 13.52 -4.10
C SER A 115 -2.06 12.69 -4.21
N TRP A 116 -2.91 12.82 -3.21
CA TRP A 116 -4.16 12.09 -3.16
C TRP A 116 -5.28 12.89 -3.80
N THR A 117 -5.43 12.77 -5.11
CA THR A 117 -6.62 13.16 -5.84
C THR A 117 -7.21 11.89 -6.46
N TRP A 118 -8.47 11.94 -6.85
CA TRP A 118 -9.13 10.77 -7.45
C TRP A 118 -8.40 10.31 -8.72
N GLU A 119 -8.03 11.25 -9.56
CA GLU A 119 -7.33 10.95 -10.83
C GLU A 119 -5.95 10.35 -10.59
N ILE A 120 -5.17 10.94 -9.69
CA ILE A 120 -3.83 10.46 -9.37
C ILE A 120 -3.90 9.08 -8.73
N LEU A 121 -4.84 8.88 -7.81
CA LEU A 121 -5.03 7.59 -7.15
C LEU A 121 -5.29 6.48 -8.19
N GLN A 122 -6.27 6.69 -9.06
CA GLN A 122 -6.62 5.70 -10.08
C GLN A 122 -5.48 5.45 -11.05
N ASP A 123 -4.83 6.51 -11.52
CA ASP A 123 -3.68 6.41 -12.42
C ASP A 123 -2.56 5.63 -11.78
N GLN A 124 -2.27 5.90 -10.50
CA GLN A 124 -1.15 5.28 -9.82
C GLN A 124 -1.39 3.79 -9.52
N ILE A 125 -2.64 3.43 -9.20
CA ILE A 125 -3.00 2.02 -9.03
C ILE A 125 -2.65 1.23 -10.30
N VAL A 126 -3.06 1.73 -11.45
CA VAL A 126 -2.82 1.06 -12.74
C VAL A 126 -1.33 1.09 -13.11
N SER A 127 -0.67 2.23 -12.97
CA SER A 127 0.72 2.41 -13.36
C SER A 127 1.67 1.55 -12.53
N THR A 128 1.41 1.43 -11.24
CA THR A 128 2.23 0.62 -10.33
C THR A 128 2.20 -0.86 -10.72
N LEU A 129 1.01 -1.37 -11.06
CA LEU A 129 0.86 -2.75 -11.54
C LEU A 129 1.56 -2.95 -12.87
N ARG A 130 1.38 -2.03 -13.80
CA ARG A 130 1.95 -2.10 -15.14
C ARG A 130 3.48 -2.12 -15.10
N ASN A 131 4.07 -1.31 -14.25
CA ASN A 131 5.52 -1.20 -14.12
C ASN A 131 6.14 -2.43 -13.45
N ALA A 132 5.42 -3.12 -12.59
CA ALA A 132 5.91 -4.33 -11.94
C ALA A 132 5.92 -5.54 -12.88
N ARG A 133 4.85 -5.72 -13.68
CA ARG A 133 4.69 -6.89 -14.55
C ARG A 133 5.81 -7.08 -15.58
N PRO A 134 6.26 -6.04 -16.30
CA PRO A 134 7.34 -6.20 -17.27
C PRO A 134 8.64 -6.72 -16.65
N ARG A 135 8.96 -6.32 -15.42
CA ARG A 135 10.14 -6.78 -14.72
C ARG A 135 10.08 -8.26 -14.38
N GLU A 136 8.94 -8.71 -13.89
CA GLU A 136 8.71 -10.13 -13.59
C GLU A 136 8.86 -11.00 -14.83
N VAL A 137 8.27 -10.58 -15.93
CA VAL A 137 8.35 -11.30 -17.20
C VAL A 137 9.81 -11.37 -17.68
N ALA A 138 10.53 -10.24 -17.65
CA ALA A 138 11.92 -10.17 -18.07
C ALA A 138 12.82 -11.09 -17.24
N GLU A 139 12.61 -11.13 -15.92
CA GLU A 139 13.38 -11.99 -15.02
C GLU A 139 13.11 -13.47 -15.28
N ARG A 140 11.87 -13.84 -15.56
CA ARG A 140 11.52 -15.22 -15.91
C ARG A 140 12.23 -15.68 -17.17
N TYR A 141 12.29 -14.84 -18.18
CA TYR A 141 12.99 -15.16 -19.42
C TYR A 141 14.49 -15.26 -19.26
N LYS A 142 15.08 -14.46 -18.38
CA LYS A 142 16.52 -14.53 -18.09
C LYS A 142 16.93 -15.80 -17.38
N ARG A 143 16.03 -16.44 -16.65
CA ARG A 143 16.28 -17.68 -15.92
C ARG A 143 16.06 -18.94 -16.76
N ALA A 144 15.40 -18.76 -17.85
CA ALA A 144 15.20 -19.85 -18.80
C ALA A 144 16.39 -19.92 -19.76
#